data_88d13a66a912116275c81cbce7478729
#
_entry.id   88d13a66a912116275c81cbce7478729
#
_cell.length_a   1.000
_cell.length_b   1.000
_cell.length_c   1.000
_cell.angle_alpha   90.00
_cell.angle_beta   90.00
_cell.angle_gamma   90.00
#
_symmetry.space_group_name_H-M   'P 1'
#
loop_
_entity.id
_entity.type
_entity.pdbx_description
1 polymer ?
#
loop_
_entity_poly.entity_id
_entity_poly.type
_entity_poly.pdbx_seq_one_letter_code
_entity_poly.pdbx_strand_id
1 'polypeptide(L)'
;MQEQVATREETKASEPRYKMKIEKDVDIPMRDGAKLKADVFRPDGVGHFPVLINMGIYQKDKLWIPPPDLEEKPNPHMNWETVNPEWWVPRGYCCVRVDERGSGKSPGQSVLYSPQEAIDFYDAIEWAGHQPWSNGRVATIGISFFARRT
;
A
#
# COMPACT_ATOMS: atom_id res chain seq x y z
N MET A 1 2.73 1.13 -48.21
CA MET A 1 3.34 1.71 -46.98
C MET A 1 3.14 0.68 -45.87
N GLN A 2 4.20 -0.01 -45.50
CA GLN A 2 4.17 -0.93 -44.36
C GLN A 2 4.48 -0.09 -43.11
N GLU A 3 3.51 0.02 -42.24
CA GLU A 3 3.68 0.61 -40.89
C GLU A 3 4.62 -0.30 -40.09
N GLN A 4 5.80 0.19 -39.76
CA GLN A 4 6.69 -0.45 -38.82
C GLN A 4 6.04 -0.31 -37.43
N VAL A 5 5.40 -1.37 -36.96
CA VAL A 5 5.02 -1.50 -35.56
C VAL A 5 6.31 -1.58 -34.75
N ALA A 6 6.63 -0.48 -34.05
CA ALA A 6 7.75 -0.46 -33.12
C ALA A 6 7.51 -1.54 -32.06
N THR A 7 8.37 -2.54 -32.05
CA THR A 7 8.40 -3.55 -30.98
C THR A 7 8.69 -2.84 -29.67
N ARG A 8 7.70 -2.84 -28.78
CA ARG A 8 7.85 -2.37 -27.40
C ARG A 8 8.93 -3.25 -26.75
N GLU A 9 10.08 -2.66 -26.40
CA GLU A 9 11.04 -3.35 -25.56
C GLU A 9 10.31 -3.82 -24.30
N GLU A 10 10.29 -5.13 -24.05
CA GLU A 10 9.77 -5.69 -22.81
C GLU A 10 10.63 -5.15 -21.66
N THR A 11 10.10 -4.20 -20.91
CA THR A 11 10.74 -3.70 -19.69
C THR A 11 10.79 -4.85 -18.69
N LYS A 12 11.98 -5.40 -18.52
CA LYS A 12 12.20 -6.49 -17.58
C LYS A 12 11.91 -6.03 -16.15
N ALA A 13 11.03 -6.74 -15.47
CA ALA A 13 10.72 -6.44 -14.06
C ALA A 13 11.99 -6.55 -13.18
N SER A 14 12.04 -5.75 -12.13
CA SER A 14 13.13 -5.80 -11.14
C SER A 14 13.24 -7.20 -10.52
N GLU A 15 14.44 -7.69 -10.34
CA GLU A 15 14.67 -8.98 -9.68
C GLU A 15 14.47 -8.87 -8.17
N PRO A 16 13.91 -9.91 -7.51
CA PRO A 16 13.76 -9.93 -6.05
C PRO A 16 15.12 -10.02 -5.37
N ARG A 17 15.39 -9.12 -4.39
CA ARG A 17 16.69 -9.01 -3.70
C ARG A 17 16.57 -8.94 -2.19
N TYR A 18 15.40 -8.61 -1.65
CA TYR A 18 15.21 -8.31 -0.25
C TYR A 18 14.31 -9.33 0.42
N LYS A 19 14.58 -9.62 1.69
CA LYS A 19 13.62 -10.23 2.59
C LYS A 19 12.61 -9.18 3.04
N MET A 20 11.48 -9.61 3.54
CA MET A 20 10.41 -8.74 4.01
C MET A 20 10.45 -8.62 5.53
N LYS A 21 10.46 -7.40 6.05
CA LYS A 21 10.16 -7.04 7.43
C LYS A 21 8.74 -6.51 7.53
N ILE A 22 8.02 -6.91 8.56
CA ILE A 22 6.63 -6.53 8.78
C ILE A 22 6.50 -5.82 10.12
N GLU A 23 5.87 -4.65 10.11
CA GLU A 23 5.55 -3.87 11.31
C GLU A 23 4.03 -3.68 11.33
N LYS A 24 3.39 -4.29 12.33
CA LYS A 24 1.93 -4.31 12.46
C LYS A 24 1.45 -3.18 13.36
N ASP A 25 0.26 -2.67 13.05
CA ASP A 25 -0.47 -1.71 13.89
C ASP A 25 0.31 -0.42 14.22
N VAL A 26 1.12 0.03 13.27
CA VAL A 26 1.91 1.26 13.40
C VAL A 26 0.97 2.46 13.48
N ASP A 27 1.24 3.38 14.41
CA ASP A 27 0.50 4.64 14.55
C ASP A 27 0.90 5.63 13.46
N ILE A 28 -0.09 6.12 12.71
CA ILE A 28 0.07 7.27 11.83
C ILE A 28 -0.65 8.46 12.49
N PRO A 29 0.09 9.47 12.97
CA PRO A 29 -0.53 10.65 13.57
C PRO A 29 -1.19 11.52 12.51
N MET A 30 -2.45 11.85 12.72
CA MET A 30 -3.20 12.82 11.92
C MET A 30 -3.07 14.21 12.53
N ARG A 31 -3.25 15.25 11.72
CA ARG A 31 -3.16 16.66 12.15
C ARG A 31 -4.13 17.06 13.25
N ASP A 32 -5.23 16.33 13.39
CA ASP A 32 -6.24 16.53 14.46
C ASP A 32 -5.96 15.73 15.73
N GLY A 33 -4.83 15.03 15.78
CA GLY A 33 -4.40 14.22 16.94
C GLY A 33 -4.89 12.78 16.93
N ALA A 34 -5.75 12.37 16.02
CA ALA A 34 -6.10 10.96 15.85
C ALA A 34 -4.88 10.15 15.39
N LYS A 35 -4.86 8.87 15.70
CA LYS A 35 -3.81 7.94 15.26
C LYS A 35 -4.44 6.82 14.48
N LEU A 36 -4.30 6.84 13.17
CA LEU A 36 -4.73 5.75 12.33
C LEU A 36 -3.75 4.58 12.42
N LYS A 37 -4.22 3.38 12.21
CA LYS A 37 -3.43 2.15 12.27
C LYS A 37 -3.05 1.68 10.88
N ALA A 38 -1.77 1.35 10.72
CA ALA A 38 -1.24 0.84 9.47
C ALA A 38 -0.40 -0.42 9.68
N ASP A 39 -0.30 -1.23 8.65
CA ASP A 39 0.72 -2.27 8.52
C ASP A 39 1.76 -1.82 7.50
N VAL A 40 3.02 -1.94 7.88
CA VAL A 40 4.17 -1.60 7.04
C VAL A 40 4.91 -2.88 6.67
N PHE A 41 4.95 -3.16 5.38
CA PHE A 41 5.75 -4.23 4.79
C PHE A 41 6.91 -3.57 4.05
N ARG A 42 8.14 -3.86 4.43
CA ARG A 42 9.30 -3.21 3.86
C ARG A 42 10.50 -4.13 3.68
N PRO A 43 11.44 -3.78 2.79
CA PRO A 43 12.69 -4.50 2.66
C PRO A 43 13.43 -4.58 4.01
N ASP A 44 13.89 -5.78 4.36
CA ASP A 44 14.76 -6.02 5.51
C ASP A 44 16.21 -5.77 5.07
N GLY A 45 16.64 -4.54 5.22
CA GLY A 45 17.97 -4.10 4.79
C GLY A 45 18.21 -2.61 5.00
N VAL A 46 19.44 -2.21 4.79
CA VAL A 46 19.84 -0.79 4.83
C VAL A 46 19.47 -0.15 3.49
N GLY A 47 18.77 0.98 3.55
CA GLY A 47 18.40 1.74 2.36
C GLY A 47 17.13 2.56 2.55
N HIS A 48 16.82 3.35 1.51
CA HIS A 48 15.60 4.14 1.44
C HIS A 48 14.84 3.69 0.19
N PHE A 49 13.57 3.37 0.36
CA PHE A 49 12.77 2.71 -0.67
C PHE A 49 11.53 3.55 -1.04
N PRO A 50 11.07 3.47 -2.30
CA PRO A 50 9.78 4.04 -2.67
C PRO A 50 8.65 3.31 -1.95
N VAL A 51 7.57 4.05 -1.68
CA VAL A 51 6.42 3.57 -0.92
C VAL A 51 5.21 3.42 -1.82
N LEU A 52 4.51 2.32 -1.69
CA LEU A 52 3.17 2.10 -2.23
C LEU A 52 2.20 2.12 -1.05
N ILE A 53 1.26 3.06 -1.05
CA ILE A 53 0.31 3.24 0.06
C ILE A 53 -1.13 3.12 -0.41
N ASN A 54 -1.96 2.50 0.41
CA ASN A 54 -3.42 2.53 0.27
C ASN A 54 -4.08 2.75 1.63
N MET A 55 -5.25 3.36 1.63
CA MET A 55 -6.10 3.54 2.79
C MET A 55 -7.54 3.18 2.43
N GLY A 56 -8.22 2.43 3.30
CA GLY A 56 -9.60 2.06 3.04
C GLY A 56 -10.30 1.37 4.19
N ILE A 57 -11.57 1.04 3.95
CA ILE A 57 -12.51 0.49 4.93
C ILE A 57 -12.49 -1.04 5.03
N TYR A 58 -11.80 -1.73 4.12
CA TYR A 58 -11.85 -3.20 4.05
C TYR A 58 -10.99 -3.91 5.10
N GLN A 59 -10.36 -3.16 6.00
CA GLN A 59 -9.56 -3.64 7.13
C GLN A 59 -8.27 -4.34 6.70
N LYS A 60 -7.14 -3.76 7.09
CA LYS A 60 -5.79 -4.25 6.72
C LYS A 60 -5.47 -5.67 7.20
N ASP A 61 -6.15 -6.14 8.25
CA ASP A 61 -5.96 -7.47 8.84
C ASP A 61 -6.86 -8.55 8.23
N LYS A 62 -7.76 -8.17 7.33
CA LYS A 62 -8.69 -9.12 6.72
C LYS A 62 -8.03 -9.84 5.55
N LEU A 63 -7.68 -11.10 5.76
CA LEU A 63 -7.14 -11.94 4.71
C LEU A 63 -8.16 -12.15 3.59
N TRP A 64 -7.73 -11.94 2.35
CA TRP A 64 -8.46 -12.33 1.16
C TRP A 64 -7.82 -13.59 0.54
N ILE A 65 -8.65 -14.58 0.29
CA ILE A 65 -8.22 -15.81 -0.37
C ILE A 65 -8.74 -15.78 -1.80
N PRO A 66 -7.87 -15.75 -2.82
CA PRO A 66 -8.30 -15.71 -4.20
C PRO A 66 -9.06 -16.99 -4.58
N PRO A 67 -10.02 -16.89 -5.50
CA PRO A 67 -10.66 -18.06 -6.08
C PRO A 67 -9.64 -19.02 -6.72
N PRO A 68 -9.92 -20.33 -6.73
CA PRO A 68 -8.96 -21.34 -7.17
C PRO A 68 -8.63 -21.29 -8.68
N ASP A 69 -9.44 -20.60 -9.46
CA ASP A 69 -9.26 -20.38 -10.91
C ASP A 69 -8.37 -19.16 -11.24
N LEU A 70 -7.93 -18.39 -10.24
CA LEU A 70 -6.96 -17.34 -10.44
C LEU A 70 -5.53 -17.91 -10.43
N GLU A 71 -4.69 -17.34 -11.28
CA GLU A 71 -3.27 -17.73 -11.37
C GLU A 71 -2.47 -17.35 -10.12
N GLU A 72 -2.90 -16.29 -9.42
CA GLU A 72 -2.23 -15.81 -8.22
C GLU A 72 -2.48 -16.77 -7.05
N LYS A 73 -1.38 -17.34 -6.52
CA LYS A 73 -1.46 -18.24 -5.39
C LYS A 73 -1.73 -17.46 -4.09
N PRO A 74 -2.57 -17.98 -3.18
CA PRO A 74 -2.79 -17.36 -1.90
C PRO A 74 -1.49 -17.27 -1.08
N ASN A 75 -1.36 -16.18 -0.32
CA ASN A 75 -0.30 -16.00 0.66
C ASN A 75 -0.86 -15.35 1.94
N PRO A 76 -0.15 -15.40 3.07
CA PRO A 76 -0.68 -14.93 4.35
C PRO A 76 -0.86 -13.41 4.46
N HIS A 77 -0.43 -12.65 3.45
CA HIS A 77 -0.48 -11.20 3.44
C HIS A 77 -1.42 -10.63 2.38
N MET A 78 -2.22 -11.48 1.73
CA MET A 78 -3.21 -11.01 0.76
C MET A 78 -4.32 -10.22 1.44
N ASN A 79 -4.69 -9.11 0.83
CA ASN A 79 -5.79 -8.27 1.26
C ASN A 79 -6.54 -7.78 0.02
N TRP A 80 -7.85 -7.58 0.15
CA TRP A 80 -8.71 -7.22 -0.97
C TRP A 80 -8.26 -5.92 -1.66
N GLU A 81 -8.09 -5.97 -2.98
CA GLU A 81 -7.81 -4.81 -3.83
C GLU A 81 -6.57 -3.98 -3.43
N THR A 82 -5.62 -4.57 -2.72
CA THR A 82 -4.38 -3.91 -2.33
C THR A 82 -3.16 -4.54 -3.00
N VAL A 83 -2.01 -3.89 -2.88
CA VAL A 83 -0.75 -4.47 -3.38
C VAL A 83 -0.39 -5.76 -2.66
N ASN A 84 0.15 -6.71 -3.40
CA ASN A 84 0.71 -7.93 -2.84
C ASN A 84 2.15 -7.67 -2.33
N PRO A 85 2.40 -7.60 -1.01
CA PRO A 85 3.71 -7.29 -0.49
C PRO A 85 4.75 -8.39 -0.77
N GLU A 86 4.33 -9.64 -0.94
CA GLU A 86 5.20 -10.77 -1.31
C GLU A 86 5.86 -10.57 -2.68
N TRP A 87 5.22 -9.77 -3.55
CA TRP A 87 5.79 -9.45 -4.86
C TRP A 87 6.59 -8.16 -4.84
N TRP A 88 6.08 -7.11 -4.20
CA TRP A 88 6.66 -5.77 -4.26
C TRP A 88 7.86 -5.58 -3.33
N VAL A 89 7.78 -6.08 -2.09
CA VAL A 89 8.82 -5.85 -1.09
C VAL A 89 10.16 -6.48 -1.48
N PRO A 90 10.22 -7.72 -1.98
CA PRO A 90 11.48 -8.29 -2.45
C PRO A 90 12.14 -7.48 -3.57
N ARG A 91 11.36 -6.68 -4.30
CA ARG A 91 11.83 -5.83 -5.41
C ARG A 91 12.21 -4.41 -5.00
N GLY A 92 12.26 -4.14 -3.70
CA GLY A 92 12.74 -2.86 -3.16
C GLY A 92 11.65 -1.80 -3.01
N TYR A 93 10.41 -2.19 -2.75
CA TYR A 93 9.31 -1.27 -2.44
C TYR A 93 8.82 -1.50 -1.01
N CYS A 94 8.41 -0.44 -0.34
CA CYS A 94 7.61 -0.53 0.88
C CYS A 94 6.13 -0.56 0.51
N CYS A 95 5.33 -1.37 1.22
CA CYS A 95 3.88 -1.38 1.09
C CYS A 95 3.27 -0.96 2.42
N VAL A 96 2.42 0.06 2.41
CA VAL A 96 1.73 0.57 3.59
C VAL A 96 0.23 0.43 3.41
N ARG A 97 -0.41 -0.32 4.30
CA ARG A 97 -1.87 -0.51 4.33
C ARG A 97 -2.44 0.19 5.54
N VAL A 98 -3.30 1.16 5.31
CA VAL A 98 -3.88 1.98 6.36
C VAL A 98 -5.35 1.62 6.54
N ASP A 99 -5.75 1.31 7.79
CA ASP A 99 -7.16 1.31 8.16
C ASP A 99 -7.66 2.75 8.19
N GLU A 100 -8.69 3.02 7.41
CA GLU A 100 -9.35 4.32 7.40
C GLU A 100 -9.95 4.65 8.77
N ARG A 101 -10.09 5.93 9.07
CA ARG A 101 -10.75 6.43 10.29
C ARG A 101 -12.09 5.72 10.55
N GLY A 102 -12.26 5.15 11.74
CA GLY A 102 -13.45 4.40 12.13
C GLY A 102 -13.59 3.02 11.47
N SER A 103 -12.52 2.52 10.87
CA SER A 103 -12.47 1.19 10.26
C SER A 103 -11.33 0.35 10.87
N GLY A 104 -11.51 -0.96 10.92
CA GLY A 104 -10.51 -1.89 11.43
C GLY A 104 -10.06 -1.53 12.85
N LYS A 105 -8.77 -1.20 12.99
CA LYS A 105 -8.18 -0.79 14.26
C LYS A 105 -8.01 0.73 14.40
N SER A 106 -8.38 1.50 13.39
CA SER A 106 -8.31 2.95 13.44
C SER A 106 -9.47 3.54 14.23
N PRO A 107 -9.21 4.52 15.12
CA PRO A 107 -10.25 5.15 15.93
C PRO A 107 -11.14 6.08 15.13
N GLY A 108 -12.19 6.58 15.76
CA GLY A 108 -13.08 7.58 15.22
C GLY A 108 -14.30 7.01 14.52
N GLN A 109 -14.92 7.80 13.67
CA GLN A 109 -16.12 7.45 12.93
C GLN A 109 -15.84 7.52 11.43
N SER A 110 -16.19 6.47 10.71
CA SER A 110 -16.13 6.46 9.26
C SER A 110 -17.29 7.28 8.68
N VAL A 111 -16.94 8.25 7.84
CA VAL A 111 -17.91 9.04 7.06
C VAL A 111 -17.44 9.00 5.62
N LEU A 112 -18.01 8.09 4.85
CA LEU A 112 -17.63 7.88 3.46
C LEU A 112 -17.84 9.13 2.62
N TYR A 113 -16.90 9.39 1.73
CA TYR A 113 -16.89 10.54 0.82
C TYR A 113 -16.81 11.91 1.51
N SER A 114 -16.31 11.95 2.73
CA SER A 114 -16.11 13.19 3.45
C SER A 114 -14.78 13.86 3.08
N PRO A 115 -14.66 15.20 3.24
CA PRO A 115 -13.37 15.88 3.14
C PRO A 115 -12.32 15.34 4.11
N GLN A 116 -12.75 14.80 5.27
CA GLN A 116 -11.85 14.24 6.27
C GLN A 116 -11.07 13.04 5.73
N GLU A 117 -11.67 12.22 4.89
CA GLU A 117 -10.97 11.09 4.26
C GLU A 117 -9.77 11.57 3.43
N ALA A 118 -9.95 12.63 2.65
CA ALA A 118 -8.88 13.18 1.82
C ALA A 118 -7.76 13.79 2.69
N ILE A 119 -8.13 14.45 3.78
CA ILE A 119 -7.18 15.02 4.75
C ILE A 119 -6.39 13.90 5.42
N ASP A 120 -7.05 12.85 5.90
CA ASP A 120 -6.40 11.71 6.54
C ASP A 120 -5.44 11.00 5.57
N PHE A 121 -5.85 10.82 4.31
CA PHE A 121 -4.99 10.18 3.33
C PHE A 121 -3.78 11.04 2.96
N TYR A 122 -3.96 12.35 2.83
CA TYR A 122 -2.85 13.28 2.68
C TYR A 122 -1.85 13.16 3.83
N ASP A 123 -2.32 13.19 5.08
CA ASP A 123 -1.46 13.07 6.26
C ASP A 123 -0.72 11.72 6.28
N ALA A 124 -1.37 10.64 5.86
CA ALA A 124 -0.75 9.32 5.76
C ALA A 124 0.34 9.25 4.68
N ILE A 125 0.12 9.89 3.53
CA ILE A 125 1.11 9.99 2.44
C ILE A 125 2.34 10.78 2.91
N GLU A 126 2.13 11.94 3.53
CA GLU A 126 3.21 12.76 4.08
C GLU A 126 4.01 11.99 5.15
N TRP A 127 3.30 11.31 6.07
CA TRP A 127 3.94 10.47 7.07
C TRP A 127 4.82 9.40 6.43
N ALA A 128 4.31 8.69 5.43
CA ALA A 128 5.04 7.63 4.75
C ALA A 128 6.29 8.15 4.03
N GLY A 129 6.20 9.33 3.42
CA GLY A 129 7.31 9.99 2.74
C GLY A 129 8.46 10.39 3.68
N HIS A 130 8.14 10.69 4.94
CA HIS A 130 9.12 11.14 5.94
C HIS A 130 9.70 10.01 6.82
N GLN A 131 9.32 8.76 6.59
CA GLN A 131 9.85 7.65 7.38
C GLN A 131 11.33 7.39 7.09
N PRO A 132 12.13 6.93 8.08
CA PRO A 132 13.57 6.68 7.90
C PRO A 132 13.90 5.67 6.81
N TRP A 133 12.99 4.80 6.46
CA TRP A 133 13.14 3.80 5.42
C TRP A 133 12.61 4.26 4.04
N SER A 134 11.99 5.44 3.97
CA SER A 134 11.43 6.00 2.74
C SER A 134 12.46 6.85 1.99
N ASN A 135 12.42 6.81 0.67
CA ASN A 135 13.19 7.73 -0.19
C ASN A 135 12.41 9.02 -0.55
N GLY A 136 11.26 9.25 0.11
CA GLY A 136 10.39 10.39 -0.13
C GLY A 136 9.45 10.24 -1.34
N ARG A 137 9.56 9.18 -2.12
CA ARG A 137 8.67 8.91 -3.24
C ARG A 137 7.54 8.00 -2.79
N VAL A 138 6.34 8.52 -2.78
CA VAL A 138 5.13 7.80 -2.38
C VAL A 138 4.17 7.74 -3.56
N ALA A 139 3.77 6.54 -3.93
CA ALA A 139 2.72 6.32 -4.92
C ALA A 139 1.49 5.73 -4.23
N THR A 140 0.35 6.26 -4.58
CA THR A 140 -0.94 5.69 -4.16
C THR A 140 -1.30 4.55 -5.09
N ILE A 141 -1.90 3.51 -4.54
CA ILE A 141 -2.30 2.33 -5.30
C ILE A 141 -3.60 1.79 -4.77
N GLY A 142 -4.47 1.40 -5.66
CA GLY A 142 -5.73 0.80 -5.29
C GLY A 142 -6.55 0.40 -6.51
N ILE A 143 -7.50 -0.48 -6.26
CA ILE A 143 -8.53 -0.92 -7.21
C ILE A 143 -9.87 -0.52 -6.61
N SER A 144 -10.86 -0.21 -7.44
CA SER A 144 -12.25 0.06 -7.01
C SER A 144 -12.32 1.18 -5.95
N PHE A 145 -12.75 0.88 -4.74
CA PHE A 145 -12.88 1.85 -3.66
C PHE A 145 -11.55 2.53 -3.30
N PHE A 146 -10.47 1.77 -3.25
CA PHE A 146 -9.15 2.32 -2.98
C PHE A 146 -8.66 3.29 -4.07
N ALA A 147 -9.01 3.04 -5.34
CA ALA A 147 -8.60 3.87 -6.47
C ALA A 147 -9.26 5.26 -6.51
N ARG A 148 -10.33 5.47 -5.76
CA ARG A 148 -11.07 6.74 -5.76
C ARG A 148 -10.32 7.90 -5.10
N ARG A 149 -9.25 7.62 -4.38
CA ARG A 149 -8.42 8.58 -3.65
C ARG A 149 -6.99 8.68 -4.18
N THR A 150 -6.71 7.94 -5.24
CA THR A 150 -5.39 7.91 -5.89
C THR A 150 -5.24 9.03 -6.90
#